data_e483e3d20c1522d7c9d466aadd9f8eec
#
_entry.id   e483e3d20c1522d7c9d466aadd9f8eec
#
_cell.length_a   1.000
_cell.length_b   1.000
_cell.length_c   1.000
_cell.angle_alpha   90.00
_cell.angle_beta   90.00
_cell.angle_gamma   90.00
#
_symmetry.space_group_name_H-M   'P 1'
#
loop_
_entity.id
_entity.type
_entity.pdbx_description
1 polymer ?
#
loop_
_entity_poly.entity_id
_entity_poly.type
_entity_poly.pdbx_seq_one_letter_code
_entity_poly.pdbx_strand_id
1 'polypeptide(L)'
;MPNGRPILGSRGTAALVVLVGVTCALHVGKMPVAIPVLQASLGLTLVQAGFLLSLVQLAGMLLGLPVGLMADRYGARQLMLLGLILLSAGSALGAASPGVAFLLATRVLEGLGFLLAVLPAPALLRQQVHDPSVLSRALGWWGAYMPLGTALALLLGVPLLTLMGWRWAWAGLALLSLLAAFTLARGVSADGASHDRSGAAQAILPKLMRTLSSTGPWLVAMAFFVYSGQWMAVIGFLPTIYGQSGFTPGAAGVMSAVAAGINMLGNIAAGRCVSLGVRPGVLLATGYAAMAVGAWLTFAAVGHPVLQYGAVLLFSSLGGLIPGTLFGMAVNLAPDSSTVSTTVGWMQQFSSLGQFLGPPLVAWVAVVMGGWQTTWLVTTACSLVGLLLAWRLQLAWSRAAQNRRPPAV
;
A
#
# COMPACT_ATOMS: atom_id res chain seq x y z
N MET A 1 -36.58 -13.20 -4.26
CA MET A 1 -35.61 -14.04 -4.97
C MET A 1 -34.76 -14.77 -3.91
N PRO A 2 -34.54 -16.08 -4.00
CA PRO A 2 -33.96 -16.85 -2.90
C PRO A 2 -32.52 -16.47 -2.67
N ASN A 3 -32.15 -16.39 -1.39
CA ASN A 3 -30.81 -16.17 -0.85
C ASN A 3 -29.78 -17.05 -1.57
N GLY A 4 -29.04 -16.49 -2.50
CA GLY A 4 -27.98 -17.20 -3.21
C GLY A 4 -26.92 -17.66 -2.21
N ARG A 5 -26.84 -18.98 -2.01
CA ARG A 5 -25.72 -19.57 -1.24
C ARG A 5 -24.41 -19.14 -1.90
N PRO A 6 -23.37 -18.80 -1.12
CA PRO A 6 -22.08 -18.47 -1.69
C PRO A 6 -21.61 -19.66 -2.52
N ILE A 7 -21.19 -19.40 -3.76
CA ILE A 7 -20.68 -20.45 -4.66
C ILE A 7 -19.35 -20.98 -4.14
N LEU A 8 -18.59 -20.11 -3.41
CA LEU A 8 -17.27 -20.41 -2.87
C LEU A 8 -17.35 -20.67 -1.35
N GLY A 9 -16.70 -21.74 -0.88
CA GLY A 9 -16.44 -21.94 0.54
C GLY A 9 -15.41 -20.93 1.10
N SER A 10 -15.22 -20.91 2.43
CA SER A 10 -14.34 -19.95 3.13
C SER A 10 -12.93 -19.79 2.51
N ARG A 11 -12.31 -20.89 2.06
CA ARG A 11 -10.98 -20.84 1.41
C ARG A 11 -11.04 -20.17 0.03
N GLY A 12 -12.06 -20.47 -0.77
CA GLY A 12 -12.26 -19.85 -2.08
C GLY A 12 -12.54 -18.36 -1.98
N THR A 13 -13.40 -17.97 -1.04
CA THR A 13 -13.68 -16.55 -0.75
C THR A 13 -12.42 -15.81 -0.30
N ALA A 14 -11.64 -16.40 0.60
CA ALA A 14 -10.38 -15.81 1.08
C ALA A 14 -9.39 -15.59 -0.09
N ALA A 15 -9.19 -16.61 -0.93
CA ALA A 15 -8.30 -16.52 -2.08
C ALA A 15 -8.77 -15.45 -3.08
N LEU A 16 -10.07 -15.40 -3.37
CA LEU A 16 -10.65 -14.42 -4.29
C LEU A 16 -10.44 -12.99 -3.80
N VAL A 17 -10.71 -12.70 -2.53
CA VAL A 17 -10.52 -11.35 -1.96
C VAL A 17 -9.04 -10.93 -2.02
N VAL A 18 -8.11 -11.84 -1.72
CA VAL A 18 -6.66 -11.56 -1.85
C VAL A 18 -6.28 -11.29 -3.30
N LEU A 19 -6.79 -12.08 -4.26
CA LEU A 19 -6.55 -11.87 -5.69
C LEU A 19 -7.11 -10.53 -6.18
N VAL A 20 -8.27 -10.10 -5.68
CA VAL A 20 -8.80 -8.75 -5.93
C VAL A 20 -7.81 -7.68 -5.45
N GLY A 21 -7.23 -7.85 -4.25
CA GLY A 21 -6.20 -6.94 -3.75
C GLY A 21 -4.97 -6.90 -4.65
N VAL A 22 -4.47 -8.05 -5.09
CA VAL A 22 -3.35 -8.14 -6.04
C VAL A 22 -3.69 -7.44 -7.37
N THR A 23 -4.91 -7.66 -7.91
CA THR A 23 -5.39 -6.96 -9.11
C THR A 23 -5.36 -5.44 -8.92
N CYS A 24 -5.83 -4.94 -7.79
CA CYS A 24 -5.74 -3.52 -7.48
C CYS A 24 -4.29 -3.01 -7.41
N ALA A 25 -3.39 -3.78 -6.82
CA ALA A 25 -1.97 -3.43 -6.72
C ALA A 25 -1.24 -3.42 -8.07
N LEU A 26 -1.70 -4.20 -9.07
CA LEU A 26 -1.19 -4.10 -10.44
C LEU A 26 -1.37 -2.70 -11.03
N HIS A 27 -2.46 -2.00 -10.71
CA HIS A 27 -2.69 -0.61 -11.15
C HIS A 27 -1.73 0.40 -10.51
N VAL A 28 -1.19 0.09 -9.34
CA VAL A 28 -0.11 0.87 -8.73
C VAL A 28 1.22 0.55 -9.43
N GLY A 29 1.54 -0.73 -9.55
CA GLY A 29 2.81 -1.21 -10.10
C GLY A 29 2.99 -0.99 -11.61
N LYS A 30 1.92 -0.78 -12.39
CA LYS A 30 2.01 -0.49 -13.83
C LYS A 30 2.76 0.81 -14.13
N MET A 31 2.67 1.81 -13.23
CA MET A 31 3.27 3.13 -13.47
C MET A 31 4.80 3.11 -13.50
N PRO A 32 5.50 2.51 -12.51
CA PRO A 32 6.96 2.49 -12.51
C PRO A 32 7.57 2.01 -13.84
N VAL A 33 7.06 0.94 -14.43
CA VAL A 33 7.61 0.42 -15.70
C VAL A 33 7.18 1.24 -16.92
N ALA A 34 6.07 1.94 -16.83
CA ALA A 34 5.54 2.73 -17.94
C ALA A 34 6.17 4.13 -18.04
N ILE A 35 6.75 4.67 -16.96
CA ILE A 35 7.33 6.02 -16.94
C ILE A 35 8.29 6.25 -18.10
N PRO A 36 9.31 5.41 -18.37
CA PRO A 36 10.22 5.64 -19.50
C PRO A 36 9.51 5.73 -20.85
N VAL A 37 8.52 4.85 -21.08
CA VAL A 37 7.72 4.82 -22.31
C VAL A 37 6.83 6.06 -22.43
N LEU A 38 6.20 6.48 -21.31
CA LEU A 38 5.36 7.67 -21.27
C LEU A 38 6.18 8.96 -21.44
N GLN A 39 7.40 9.02 -20.88
CA GLN A 39 8.33 10.12 -21.12
C GLN A 39 8.68 10.24 -22.60
N ALA A 40 8.98 9.15 -23.26
CA ALA A 40 9.31 9.13 -24.69
C ALA A 40 8.10 9.47 -25.58
N SER A 41 6.89 8.97 -25.25
CA SER A 41 5.71 9.09 -26.11
C SER A 41 4.86 10.33 -25.86
N LEU A 42 4.83 10.87 -24.63
CA LEU A 42 3.99 12.00 -24.24
C LEU A 42 4.79 13.23 -23.76
N GLY A 43 6.11 13.16 -23.73
CA GLY A 43 6.96 14.24 -23.24
C GLY A 43 6.83 14.49 -21.72
N LEU A 44 6.56 13.42 -20.95
CA LEU A 44 6.31 13.49 -19.52
C LEU A 44 7.54 14.00 -18.74
N THR A 45 7.40 15.07 -17.97
CA THR A 45 8.46 15.52 -17.07
C THR A 45 8.63 14.58 -15.87
N LEU A 46 9.79 14.61 -15.22
CA LEU A 46 10.06 13.75 -14.05
C LEU A 46 9.11 14.05 -12.89
N VAL A 47 8.76 15.32 -12.67
CA VAL A 47 7.79 15.72 -11.64
C VAL A 47 6.38 15.21 -11.96
N GLN A 48 5.95 15.31 -13.23
CA GLN A 48 4.68 14.73 -13.67
C GLN A 48 4.67 13.20 -13.52
N ALA A 49 5.80 12.52 -13.76
CA ALA A 49 5.95 11.10 -13.47
C ALA A 49 5.76 10.79 -11.98
N GLY A 50 6.30 11.63 -11.09
CA GLY A 50 6.07 11.56 -9.66
C GLY A 50 4.58 11.65 -9.30
N PHE A 51 3.85 12.59 -9.92
CA PHE A 51 2.40 12.68 -9.72
C PHE A 51 1.64 11.49 -10.31
N LEU A 52 2.03 10.95 -11.46
CA LEU A 52 1.42 9.72 -12.01
C LEU A 52 1.58 8.51 -11.09
N LEU A 53 2.73 8.38 -10.40
CA LEU A 53 2.94 7.37 -9.37
C LEU A 53 2.01 7.58 -8.18
N SER A 54 1.83 8.82 -7.74
CA SER A 54 1.25 9.17 -6.45
C SER A 54 -0.26 9.45 -6.47
N LEU A 55 -0.84 9.93 -7.59
CA LEU A 55 -2.25 10.35 -7.65
C LEU A 55 -3.25 9.23 -7.32
N VAL A 56 -2.87 7.98 -7.53
CA VAL A 56 -3.68 6.82 -7.09
C VAL A 56 -3.91 6.81 -5.58
N GLN A 57 -3.07 7.47 -4.80
CA GLN A 57 -3.18 7.57 -3.34
C GLN A 57 -3.97 8.80 -2.86
N LEU A 58 -4.31 9.72 -3.77
CA LEU A 58 -5.02 10.95 -3.42
C LEU A 58 -6.37 10.67 -2.72
N ALA A 59 -7.14 9.72 -3.25
CA ALA A 59 -8.40 9.32 -2.65
C ALA A 59 -8.19 8.72 -1.25
N GLY A 60 -7.17 7.88 -1.06
CA GLY A 60 -6.83 7.31 0.24
C GLY A 60 -6.44 8.36 1.27
N MET A 61 -5.67 9.37 0.84
CA MET A 61 -5.27 10.50 1.65
C MET A 61 -6.47 11.34 2.12
N LEU A 62 -7.44 11.59 1.25
CA LEU A 62 -8.57 12.49 1.54
C LEU A 62 -9.76 11.74 2.16
N LEU A 63 -10.04 10.53 1.71
CA LEU A 63 -11.28 9.81 1.97
C LEU A 63 -11.12 8.49 2.75
N GLY A 64 -9.90 8.18 3.24
CA GLY A 64 -9.65 6.91 3.91
C GLY A 64 -10.61 6.63 5.08
N LEU A 65 -10.75 7.58 6.02
CA LEU A 65 -11.71 7.43 7.12
C LEU A 65 -13.17 7.42 6.67
N PRO A 66 -13.67 8.39 5.85
CA PRO A 66 -15.03 8.36 5.33
C PRO A 66 -15.41 7.05 4.64
N VAL A 67 -14.52 6.50 3.81
CA VAL A 67 -14.80 5.23 3.09
C VAL A 67 -14.84 4.04 4.06
N GLY A 68 -13.99 4.03 5.10
CA GLY A 68 -14.09 3.02 6.15
C GLY A 68 -15.46 2.99 6.82
N LEU A 69 -16.03 4.17 7.10
CA LEU A 69 -17.37 4.32 7.68
C LEU A 69 -18.48 3.96 6.68
N MET A 70 -18.28 4.25 5.40
CA MET A 70 -19.21 3.85 4.35
C MET A 70 -19.28 2.32 4.20
N ALA A 71 -18.19 1.60 4.47
CA ALA A 71 -18.17 0.14 4.42
C ALA A 71 -19.12 -0.50 5.43
N ASP A 72 -19.24 0.10 6.61
CA ASP A 72 -20.17 -0.36 7.64
C ASP A 72 -21.64 -0.08 7.25
N ARG A 73 -21.90 0.99 6.50
CA ARG A 73 -23.26 1.40 6.10
C ARG A 73 -23.76 0.72 4.82
N TYR A 74 -22.94 0.66 3.79
CA TYR A 74 -23.33 0.18 2.45
C TYR A 74 -22.94 -1.28 2.22
N GLY A 75 -22.07 -1.85 3.06
CA GLY A 75 -21.55 -3.20 2.93
C GLY A 75 -20.20 -3.25 2.21
N ALA A 76 -19.31 -4.08 2.74
CA ALA A 76 -17.93 -4.19 2.24
C ALA A 76 -17.87 -4.70 0.80
N ARG A 77 -18.69 -5.69 0.47
CA ARG A 77 -18.76 -6.28 -0.89
C ARG A 77 -19.21 -5.25 -1.93
N GLN A 78 -20.25 -4.46 -1.64
CA GLN A 78 -20.80 -3.47 -2.58
C GLN A 78 -19.78 -2.37 -2.87
N LEU A 79 -19.05 -1.88 -1.84
CA LEU A 79 -17.98 -0.91 -2.04
C LEU A 79 -16.84 -1.48 -2.86
N MET A 80 -16.43 -2.73 -2.61
CA MET A 80 -15.39 -3.38 -3.41
C MET A 80 -15.80 -3.52 -4.88
N LEU A 81 -17.03 -3.88 -5.17
CA LEU A 81 -17.55 -3.96 -6.54
C LEU A 81 -17.53 -2.60 -7.23
N LEU A 82 -18.05 -1.55 -6.56
CA LEU A 82 -17.98 -0.18 -7.08
C LEU A 82 -16.55 0.26 -7.32
N GLY A 83 -15.64 -0.05 -6.38
CA GLY A 83 -14.22 0.25 -6.49
C GLY A 83 -13.58 -0.40 -7.72
N LEU A 84 -13.83 -1.67 -7.97
CA LEU A 84 -13.30 -2.39 -9.13
C LEU A 84 -13.86 -1.84 -10.46
N ILE A 85 -15.13 -1.44 -10.50
CA ILE A 85 -15.74 -0.80 -11.70
C ILE A 85 -15.08 0.56 -11.96
N LEU A 86 -14.90 1.40 -10.93
CA LEU A 86 -14.21 2.70 -11.06
C LEU A 86 -12.74 2.55 -11.45
N LEU A 87 -12.05 1.56 -10.87
CA LEU A 87 -10.66 1.25 -11.20
C LEU A 87 -10.53 0.83 -12.67
N SER A 88 -11.45 -0.01 -13.13
CA SER A 88 -11.55 -0.42 -14.54
C SER A 88 -11.82 0.77 -15.45
N ALA A 89 -12.82 1.59 -15.13
CA ALA A 89 -13.18 2.77 -15.90
C ALA A 89 -12.00 3.77 -16.00
N GLY A 90 -11.34 4.05 -14.88
CA GLY A 90 -10.16 4.91 -14.84
C GLY A 90 -9.01 4.36 -15.71
N SER A 91 -8.78 3.04 -15.69
CA SER A 91 -7.76 2.41 -16.53
C SER A 91 -8.12 2.42 -18.02
N ALA A 92 -9.38 2.16 -18.36
CA ALA A 92 -9.87 2.19 -19.75
C ALA A 92 -9.79 3.62 -20.33
N LEU A 93 -10.22 4.62 -19.57
CA LEU A 93 -10.08 6.04 -19.96
C LEU A 93 -8.61 6.43 -20.07
N GLY A 94 -7.75 5.96 -19.15
CA GLY A 94 -6.31 6.15 -19.22
C GLY A 94 -5.69 5.55 -20.49
N ALA A 95 -6.16 4.38 -20.94
CA ALA A 95 -5.73 3.77 -22.20
C ALA A 95 -6.05 4.64 -23.43
N ALA A 96 -7.18 5.36 -23.39
CA ALA A 96 -7.61 6.28 -24.46
C ALA A 96 -7.04 7.70 -24.30
N SER A 97 -6.14 7.93 -23.33
CA SER A 97 -5.64 9.27 -23.01
C SER A 97 -4.96 9.95 -24.21
N PRO A 98 -5.36 11.18 -24.56
CA PRO A 98 -4.72 11.96 -25.61
C PRO A 98 -3.42 12.66 -25.13
N GLY A 99 -3.20 12.78 -23.83
CA GLY A 99 -2.05 13.48 -23.27
C GLY A 99 -1.93 13.42 -21.76
N VAL A 100 -0.88 14.05 -21.23
CA VAL A 100 -0.48 13.95 -19.83
C VAL A 100 -1.57 14.40 -18.85
N ALA A 101 -2.23 15.54 -19.10
CA ALA A 101 -3.25 16.09 -18.20
C ALA A 101 -4.44 15.13 -18.02
N PHE A 102 -4.90 14.54 -19.13
CA PHE A 102 -5.99 13.56 -19.07
C PHE A 102 -5.55 12.28 -18.34
N LEU A 103 -4.32 11.84 -18.60
CA LEU A 103 -3.76 10.66 -17.91
C LEU A 103 -3.66 10.89 -16.39
N LEU A 104 -3.24 12.08 -15.94
CA LEU A 104 -3.23 12.46 -14.53
C LEU A 104 -4.66 12.43 -13.92
N ALA A 105 -5.65 12.95 -14.63
CA ALA A 105 -7.04 12.94 -14.17
C ALA A 105 -7.59 11.50 -14.02
N THR A 106 -7.26 10.61 -14.98
CA THR A 106 -7.68 9.20 -14.88
C THR A 106 -7.02 8.47 -13.71
N ARG A 107 -5.81 8.89 -13.29
CA ARG A 107 -5.16 8.34 -12.08
C ARG A 107 -5.91 8.69 -10.80
N VAL A 108 -6.56 9.85 -10.72
CA VAL A 108 -7.42 10.20 -9.58
C VAL A 108 -8.62 9.26 -9.52
N LEU A 109 -9.25 8.98 -10.68
CA LEU A 109 -10.37 8.04 -10.76
C LEU A 109 -9.95 6.61 -10.39
N GLU A 110 -8.80 6.14 -10.90
CA GLU A 110 -8.22 4.85 -10.50
C GLU A 110 -7.95 4.81 -8.98
N GLY A 111 -7.49 5.93 -8.41
CA GLY A 111 -7.24 6.05 -6.97
C GLY A 111 -8.51 5.91 -6.12
N LEU A 112 -9.61 6.52 -6.56
CA LEU A 112 -10.91 6.34 -5.91
C LEU A 112 -11.37 4.88 -6.00
N GLY A 113 -11.24 4.27 -7.17
CA GLY A 113 -11.54 2.84 -7.36
C GLY A 113 -10.66 1.94 -6.48
N PHE A 114 -9.37 2.21 -6.42
CA PHE A 114 -8.42 1.50 -5.58
C PHE A 114 -8.81 1.56 -4.08
N LEU A 115 -9.10 2.76 -3.58
CA LEU A 115 -9.49 2.96 -2.19
C LEU A 115 -10.76 2.15 -1.84
N LEU A 116 -11.81 2.27 -2.68
CA LEU A 116 -13.08 1.59 -2.46
C LEU A 116 -12.97 0.07 -2.58
N ALA A 117 -12.04 -0.45 -3.38
CA ALA A 117 -11.82 -1.88 -3.52
C ALA A 117 -10.96 -2.46 -2.38
N VAL A 118 -9.96 -1.72 -1.91
CA VAL A 118 -8.95 -2.25 -0.98
C VAL A 118 -9.33 -2.06 0.48
N LEU A 119 -9.85 -0.89 0.85
CA LEU A 119 -10.07 -0.56 2.26
C LEU A 119 -11.12 -1.46 2.94
N PRO A 120 -12.24 -1.85 2.29
CA PRO A 120 -13.25 -2.72 2.90
C PRO A 120 -12.87 -4.22 2.94
N ALA A 121 -11.84 -4.65 2.20
CA ALA A 121 -11.54 -6.06 2.01
C ALA A 121 -11.24 -6.83 3.32
N PRO A 122 -10.49 -6.30 4.31
CA PRO A 122 -10.32 -7.00 5.60
C PRO A 122 -11.64 -7.19 6.35
N ALA A 123 -12.58 -6.25 6.24
CA ALA A 123 -13.91 -6.39 6.82
C ALA A 123 -14.70 -7.50 6.13
N LEU A 124 -14.67 -7.54 4.78
CA LEU A 124 -15.30 -8.60 4.02
C LEU A 124 -14.73 -9.98 4.36
N LEU A 125 -13.40 -10.11 4.51
CA LEU A 125 -12.76 -11.36 4.95
C LEU A 125 -13.30 -11.81 6.31
N ARG A 126 -13.40 -10.92 7.30
CA ARG A 126 -13.92 -11.23 8.63
C ARG A 126 -15.39 -11.63 8.62
N GLN A 127 -16.20 -11.04 7.72
CA GLN A 127 -17.63 -11.36 7.59
C GLN A 127 -17.89 -12.69 6.90
N GLN A 128 -17.06 -13.07 5.93
CA GLN A 128 -17.33 -14.21 5.04
C GLN A 128 -16.51 -15.46 5.38
N VAL A 129 -15.40 -15.31 6.10
CA VAL A 129 -14.49 -16.41 6.46
C VAL A 129 -14.65 -16.75 7.93
N HIS A 130 -15.38 -17.82 8.22
CA HIS A 130 -15.71 -18.23 9.59
C HIS A 130 -14.65 -19.12 10.26
N ASP A 131 -13.77 -19.77 9.48
CA ASP A 131 -12.66 -20.57 10.00
C ASP A 131 -11.52 -19.63 10.45
N PRO A 132 -11.16 -19.59 11.76
CA PRO A 132 -10.13 -18.69 12.28
C PRO A 132 -8.75 -18.91 11.64
N SER A 133 -8.43 -20.18 11.29
CA SER A 133 -7.14 -20.51 10.67
C SER A 133 -7.04 -20.02 9.23
N VAL A 134 -8.14 -20.12 8.48
CA VAL A 134 -8.25 -19.58 7.11
C VAL A 134 -8.23 -18.05 7.14
N LEU A 135 -8.98 -17.44 8.07
CA LEU A 135 -9.03 -15.98 8.22
C LEU A 135 -7.66 -15.40 8.55
N SER A 136 -6.96 -15.99 9.52
CA SER A 136 -5.62 -15.54 9.92
C SER A 136 -4.63 -15.59 8.74
N ARG A 137 -4.65 -16.69 7.96
CA ARG A 137 -3.82 -16.83 6.76
C ARG A 137 -4.21 -15.81 5.67
N ALA A 138 -5.51 -15.61 5.44
CA ALA A 138 -6.00 -14.65 4.45
C ALA A 138 -5.59 -13.22 4.79
N LEU A 139 -5.68 -12.82 6.06
CA LEU A 139 -5.22 -11.50 6.52
C LEU A 139 -3.69 -11.36 6.42
N GLY A 140 -2.94 -12.44 6.64
CA GLY A 140 -1.49 -12.47 6.39
C GLY A 140 -1.14 -12.24 4.92
N TRP A 141 -1.81 -12.92 4.00
CA TRP A 141 -1.66 -12.71 2.56
C TRP A 141 -2.14 -11.32 2.12
N TRP A 142 -3.22 -10.83 2.76
CA TRP A 142 -3.68 -9.46 2.54
C TRP A 142 -2.59 -8.43 2.89
N GLY A 143 -1.82 -8.64 3.95
CA GLY A 143 -0.67 -7.79 4.27
C GLY A 143 0.41 -7.73 3.18
N ALA A 144 0.48 -8.75 2.31
CA ALA A 144 1.46 -8.88 1.23
C ALA A 144 0.92 -8.51 -0.16
N TYR A 145 -0.39 -8.19 -0.31
CA TYR A 145 -1.00 -7.95 -1.63
C TYR A 145 -0.32 -6.83 -2.41
N MET A 146 0.06 -5.74 -1.72
CA MET A 146 0.64 -4.56 -2.36
C MET A 146 2.04 -4.85 -2.93
N PRO A 147 3.04 -5.32 -2.16
CA PRO A 147 4.34 -5.66 -2.71
C PRO A 147 4.28 -6.78 -3.74
N LEU A 148 3.39 -7.77 -3.58
CA LEU A 148 3.21 -8.85 -4.53
C LEU A 148 2.67 -8.33 -5.87
N GLY A 149 1.57 -7.57 -5.86
CA GLY A 149 0.98 -7.01 -7.07
C GLY A 149 1.90 -6.02 -7.77
N THR A 150 2.62 -5.19 -7.00
CA THR A 150 3.64 -4.29 -7.56
C THR A 150 4.78 -5.06 -8.22
N ALA A 151 5.29 -6.11 -7.58
CA ALA A 151 6.33 -6.97 -8.14
C ALA A 151 5.87 -7.67 -9.43
N LEU A 152 4.65 -8.20 -9.45
CA LEU A 152 4.07 -8.81 -10.66
C LEU A 152 3.90 -7.78 -11.79
N ALA A 153 3.46 -6.58 -11.50
CA ALA A 153 3.33 -5.53 -12.51
C ALA A 153 4.70 -5.10 -13.07
N LEU A 154 5.73 -5.02 -12.22
CA LEU A 154 7.10 -4.72 -12.64
C LEU A 154 7.70 -5.84 -13.49
N LEU A 155 7.46 -7.11 -13.13
CA LEU A 155 7.98 -8.27 -13.84
C LEU A 155 7.31 -8.46 -15.20
N LEU A 156 5.97 -8.39 -15.24
CA LEU A 156 5.18 -8.64 -16.45
C LEU A 156 4.98 -7.38 -17.29
N GLY A 157 5.17 -6.21 -16.70
CA GLY A 157 4.89 -4.93 -17.36
C GLY A 157 5.80 -4.69 -18.55
N VAL A 158 7.12 -4.94 -18.45
CA VAL A 158 8.05 -4.73 -19.57
C VAL A 158 7.66 -5.55 -20.79
N PRO A 159 7.50 -6.90 -20.73
CA PRO A 159 7.07 -7.68 -21.89
C PRO A 159 5.69 -7.25 -22.43
N LEU A 160 4.74 -6.90 -21.57
CA LEU A 160 3.43 -6.41 -22.02
C LEU A 160 3.53 -5.07 -22.76
N LEU A 161 4.33 -4.14 -22.25
CA LEU A 161 4.54 -2.84 -22.89
C LEU A 161 5.25 -2.96 -24.23
N THR A 162 6.22 -3.87 -24.36
CA THR A 162 6.94 -4.10 -25.61
C THR A 162 6.11 -4.83 -26.67
N LEU A 163 5.26 -5.78 -26.26
CA LEU A 163 4.44 -6.58 -27.17
C LEU A 163 3.21 -5.85 -27.69
N MET A 164 2.51 -5.09 -26.83
CA MET A 164 1.22 -4.50 -27.18
C MET A 164 1.15 -2.97 -26.95
N GLY A 165 2.19 -2.38 -26.37
CA GLY A 165 2.20 -0.97 -26.01
C GLY A 165 1.39 -0.65 -24.74
N TRP A 166 1.62 0.52 -24.18
CA TRP A 166 1.04 0.91 -22.89
C TRP A 166 -0.49 1.05 -22.91
N ARG A 167 -1.07 1.49 -24.04
CA ARG A 167 -2.52 1.67 -24.16
C ARG A 167 -3.27 0.34 -24.01
N TRP A 168 -2.82 -0.69 -24.73
CA TRP A 168 -3.41 -2.03 -24.65
C TRP A 168 -3.14 -2.70 -23.31
N ALA A 169 -1.99 -2.45 -22.69
CA ALA A 169 -1.70 -2.94 -21.34
C ALA A 169 -2.67 -2.32 -20.31
N TRP A 170 -3.01 -1.02 -20.42
CA TRP A 170 -4.04 -0.38 -19.60
C TRP A 170 -5.42 -0.94 -19.83
N ALA A 171 -5.81 -1.16 -21.09
CA ALA A 171 -7.08 -1.78 -21.45
C ALA A 171 -7.17 -3.23 -20.90
N GLY A 172 -6.09 -3.98 -20.97
CA GLY A 172 -6.00 -5.32 -20.37
C GLY A 172 -6.19 -5.33 -18.86
N LEU A 173 -5.60 -4.37 -18.15
CA LEU A 173 -5.82 -4.20 -16.70
C LEU A 173 -7.25 -3.74 -16.38
N ALA A 174 -7.87 -2.92 -17.23
CA ALA A 174 -9.27 -2.57 -17.08
C ALA A 174 -10.17 -3.81 -17.19
N LEU A 175 -9.93 -4.66 -18.19
CA LEU A 175 -10.66 -5.93 -18.36
C LEU A 175 -10.43 -6.86 -17.16
N LEU A 176 -9.20 -6.99 -16.68
CA LEU A 176 -8.87 -7.80 -15.51
C LEU A 176 -9.65 -7.32 -14.26
N SER A 177 -9.77 -6.00 -14.06
CA SER A 177 -10.56 -5.44 -12.96
C SER A 177 -12.06 -5.71 -13.10
N LEU A 178 -12.63 -5.69 -14.32
CA LEU A 178 -14.00 -6.11 -14.57
C LEU A 178 -14.21 -7.61 -14.31
N LEU A 179 -13.28 -8.44 -14.70
CA LEU A 179 -13.31 -9.88 -14.41
C LEU A 179 -13.24 -10.14 -12.91
N ALA A 180 -12.38 -9.39 -12.18
CA ALA A 180 -12.32 -9.44 -10.72
C ALA A 180 -13.65 -8.98 -10.08
N ALA A 181 -14.29 -7.94 -10.59
CA ALA A 181 -15.60 -7.51 -10.14
C ALA A 181 -16.68 -8.59 -10.40
N PHE A 182 -16.68 -9.17 -11.58
CA PHE A 182 -17.62 -10.24 -11.94
C PHE A 182 -17.44 -11.47 -11.06
N THR A 183 -16.21 -11.94 -10.85
CA THR A 183 -15.93 -13.10 -9.99
C THR A 183 -16.27 -12.83 -8.53
N LEU A 184 -15.99 -11.61 -8.02
CA LEU A 184 -16.38 -11.18 -6.68
C LEU A 184 -17.92 -11.15 -6.53
N ALA A 185 -18.64 -10.63 -7.55
CA ALA A 185 -20.09 -10.56 -7.55
C ALA A 185 -20.76 -11.95 -7.55
N ARG A 186 -20.15 -12.93 -8.21
CA ARG A 186 -20.67 -14.31 -8.27
C ARG A 186 -20.19 -15.20 -7.11
N GLY A 187 -18.93 -15.01 -6.67
CA GLY A 187 -18.29 -15.91 -5.70
C GLY A 187 -18.59 -15.61 -4.24
N VAL A 188 -18.90 -14.36 -3.91
CA VAL A 188 -19.12 -13.91 -2.53
C VAL A 188 -20.60 -13.55 -2.34
N SER A 189 -21.20 -13.99 -1.22
CA SER A 189 -22.60 -13.67 -0.89
C SER A 189 -22.78 -12.16 -0.72
N ALA A 190 -24.01 -11.70 -1.01
CA ALA A 190 -24.37 -10.32 -0.74
C ALA A 190 -24.22 -10.01 0.76
N ASP A 191 -23.82 -8.77 1.04
CA ASP A 191 -23.77 -8.30 2.42
C ASP A 191 -25.15 -8.49 3.06
N GLY A 192 -25.23 -9.27 4.15
CA GLY A 192 -26.48 -9.44 4.87
C GLY A 192 -27.02 -8.08 5.31
N ALA A 193 -28.36 -7.93 5.29
CA ALA A 193 -28.98 -6.74 5.83
C ALA A 193 -28.69 -6.67 7.33
N SER A 194 -27.65 -5.94 7.74
CA SER A 194 -27.37 -5.71 9.15
C SER A 194 -28.52 -4.91 9.74
N HIS A 195 -29.25 -5.52 10.68
CA HIS A 195 -30.47 -4.99 11.29
C HIS A 195 -30.24 -3.76 12.20
N ASP A 196 -28.99 -3.30 12.34
CA ASP A 196 -28.67 -2.23 13.30
C ASP A 196 -27.85 -1.09 12.66
N ARG A 197 -28.35 -0.59 11.52
CA ARG A 197 -27.70 0.50 10.76
C ARG A 197 -27.84 1.88 11.42
N SER A 198 -28.84 2.06 12.30
CA SER A 198 -29.12 3.36 12.94
C SER A 198 -28.20 3.65 14.15
N GLY A 199 -27.80 2.64 14.92
CA GLY A 199 -26.89 2.79 16.05
C GLY A 199 -25.42 2.99 15.67
N ALA A 200 -25.00 2.39 14.54
CA ALA A 200 -23.61 2.49 14.09
C ALA A 200 -23.23 3.94 13.69
N ALA A 201 -24.13 4.68 13.06
CA ALA A 201 -23.88 6.06 12.62
C ALA A 201 -23.69 7.04 13.81
N GLN A 202 -24.47 6.87 14.89
CA GLN A 202 -24.38 7.72 16.08
C GLN A 202 -23.08 7.55 16.88
N ALA A 203 -22.40 6.40 16.77
CA ALA A 203 -21.16 6.12 17.47
C ALA A 203 -19.88 6.54 16.72
N ILE A 204 -19.99 7.05 15.50
CA ILE A 204 -18.84 7.35 14.63
C ILE A 204 -18.04 8.54 15.14
N LEU A 205 -18.69 9.67 15.36
CA LEU A 205 -18.03 10.91 15.78
C LEU A 205 -17.31 10.76 17.13
N PRO A 206 -17.89 10.16 18.19
CA PRO A 206 -17.18 9.87 19.42
C PRO A 206 -15.95 8.97 19.25
N LYS A 207 -16.01 7.91 18.42
CA LYS A 207 -14.86 7.05 18.13
C LYS A 207 -13.75 7.80 17.42
N LEU A 208 -14.11 8.62 16.43
CA LEU A 208 -13.17 9.45 15.70
C LEU A 208 -12.48 10.44 16.65
N MET A 209 -13.25 11.15 17.47
CA MET A 209 -12.69 12.11 18.42
C MET A 209 -11.75 11.43 19.41
N ARG A 210 -12.09 10.25 19.96
CA ARG A 210 -11.21 9.47 20.83
C ARG A 210 -9.92 9.06 20.13
N THR A 211 -10.00 8.62 18.87
CA THR A 211 -8.83 8.26 18.08
C THR A 211 -7.92 9.47 17.86
N LEU A 212 -8.50 10.60 17.45
CA LEU A 212 -7.73 11.82 17.13
C LEU A 212 -7.18 12.52 18.37
N SER A 213 -7.81 12.39 19.54
CA SER A 213 -7.31 12.95 20.80
C SER A 213 -6.23 12.08 21.47
N SER A 214 -5.97 10.88 20.95
CA SER A 214 -5.05 9.92 21.58
C SER A 214 -3.71 9.89 20.85
N THR A 215 -2.60 9.86 21.60
CA THR A 215 -1.23 9.89 21.06
C THR A 215 -0.87 8.62 20.28
N GLY A 216 -1.35 7.44 20.69
CA GLY A 216 -1.04 6.16 20.07
C GLY A 216 -1.35 6.11 18.56
N PRO A 217 -2.60 6.41 18.14
CA PRO A 217 -2.99 6.48 16.72
C PRO A 217 -2.12 7.42 15.87
N TRP A 218 -1.74 8.58 16.41
CA TRP A 218 -0.88 9.53 15.71
C TRP A 218 0.54 9.00 15.52
N LEU A 219 1.12 8.36 16.53
CA LEU A 219 2.47 7.77 16.42
C LEU A 219 2.52 6.69 15.35
N VAL A 220 1.55 5.77 15.30
CA VAL A 220 1.52 4.73 14.26
C VAL A 220 1.24 5.33 12.89
N ALA A 221 0.38 6.35 12.79
CA ALA A 221 0.07 7.03 11.54
C ALA A 221 1.30 7.76 10.96
N MET A 222 2.00 8.54 11.79
CA MET A 222 3.22 9.26 11.36
C MET A 222 4.36 8.31 11.01
N ALA A 223 4.53 7.22 11.75
CA ALA A 223 5.51 6.19 11.39
C ALA A 223 5.17 5.57 10.02
N PHE A 224 3.91 5.25 9.76
CA PHE A 224 3.55 4.69 8.46
C PHE A 224 3.67 5.71 7.32
N PHE A 225 3.37 6.98 7.57
CA PHE A 225 3.58 8.08 6.62
C PHE A 225 5.03 8.14 6.12
N VAL A 226 6.01 8.23 7.02
CA VAL A 226 7.43 8.35 6.63
C VAL A 226 7.98 7.08 5.98
N TYR A 227 7.46 5.90 6.35
CA TYR A 227 7.82 4.65 5.68
C TYR A 227 7.30 4.58 4.26
N SER A 228 5.98 4.74 4.09
CA SER A 228 5.32 4.46 2.82
C SER A 228 5.68 5.47 1.75
N GLY A 229 5.93 6.73 2.13
CA GLY A 229 6.37 7.77 1.21
C GLY A 229 7.73 7.47 0.59
N GLN A 230 8.73 7.12 1.40
CA GLN A 230 10.05 6.79 0.90
C GLN A 230 10.09 5.46 0.13
N TRP A 231 9.33 4.44 0.57
CA TRP A 231 9.25 3.17 -0.17
C TRP A 231 8.66 3.37 -1.55
N MET A 232 7.52 4.09 -1.65
CA MET A 232 6.86 4.35 -2.93
C MET A 232 7.73 5.18 -3.86
N ALA A 233 8.46 6.17 -3.33
CA ALA A 233 9.36 7.01 -4.13
C ALA A 233 10.54 6.19 -4.69
N VAL A 234 11.20 5.37 -3.86
CA VAL A 234 12.35 4.57 -4.30
C VAL A 234 11.89 3.51 -5.30
N ILE A 235 10.94 2.64 -4.93
CA ILE A 235 10.49 1.54 -5.80
C ILE A 235 9.84 2.08 -7.08
N GLY A 236 9.12 3.21 -6.99
CA GLY A 236 8.44 3.82 -8.13
C GLY A 236 9.37 4.32 -9.23
N PHE A 237 10.58 4.76 -8.88
CA PHE A 237 11.56 5.25 -9.86
C PHE A 237 12.68 4.26 -10.21
N LEU A 238 12.76 3.09 -9.58
CA LEU A 238 13.82 2.11 -9.88
C LEU A 238 13.95 1.77 -11.36
N PRO A 239 12.87 1.47 -12.13
CA PRO A 239 13.02 1.18 -13.57
C PRO A 239 13.61 2.35 -14.34
N THR A 240 13.25 3.59 -13.99
CA THR A 240 13.80 4.81 -14.60
C THR A 240 15.27 4.98 -14.27
N ILE A 241 15.65 4.80 -12.99
CA ILE A 241 17.04 4.92 -12.52
C ILE A 241 17.93 3.87 -13.18
N TYR A 242 17.48 2.62 -13.25
CA TYR A 242 18.22 1.54 -13.90
C TYR A 242 18.34 1.75 -15.40
N GLY A 243 17.28 2.23 -16.07
CA GLY A 243 17.35 2.59 -17.49
C GLY A 243 18.36 3.69 -17.79
N GLN A 244 18.41 4.74 -16.96
CA GLN A 244 19.41 5.80 -17.05
C GLN A 244 20.84 5.32 -16.73
N SER A 245 20.97 4.27 -15.94
CA SER A 245 22.25 3.60 -15.64
C SER A 245 22.69 2.60 -16.72
N GLY A 246 21.98 2.53 -17.86
CA GLY A 246 22.34 1.69 -19.00
C GLY A 246 21.84 0.26 -18.96
N PHE A 247 21.01 -0.12 -17.97
CA PHE A 247 20.38 -1.45 -17.95
C PHE A 247 19.29 -1.56 -19.02
N THR A 248 19.16 -2.75 -19.60
CA THR A 248 18.04 -3.02 -20.52
C THR A 248 16.70 -2.92 -19.79
N PRO A 249 15.61 -2.57 -20.48
CA PRO A 249 14.27 -2.50 -19.86
C PRO A 249 13.87 -3.78 -19.13
N GLY A 250 14.19 -4.95 -19.71
CA GLY A 250 13.93 -6.25 -19.10
C GLY A 250 14.69 -6.46 -17.78
N ALA A 251 15.99 -6.16 -17.75
CA ALA A 251 16.81 -6.24 -16.54
C ALA A 251 16.28 -5.25 -15.47
N ALA A 252 16.01 -3.99 -15.84
CA ALA A 252 15.44 -2.98 -14.95
C ALA A 252 14.10 -3.43 -14.35
N GLY A 253 13.23 -4.04 -15.15
CA GLY A 253 11.95 -4.60 -14.71
C GLY A 253 12.12 -5.72 -13.70
N VAL A 254 12.96 -6.72 -14.00
CA VAL A 254 13.23 -7.86 -13.09
C VAL A 254 13.88 -7.38 -11.78
N MET A 255 14.90 -6.55 -11.84
CA MET A 255 15.58 -6.02 -10.66
C MET A 255 14.61 -5.22 -9.76
N SER A 256 13.76 -4.40 -10.36
CA SER A 256 12.74 -3.64 -9.63
C SER A 256 11.65 -4.55 -9.05
N ALA A 257 11.25 -5.61 -9.77
CA ALA A 257 10.28 -6.59 -9.30
C ALA A 257 10.79 -7.34 -8.06
N VAL A 258 12.06 -7.78 -8.08
CA VAL A 258 12.68 -8.44 -6.92
C VAL A 258 12.76 -7.47 -5.75
N ALA A 259 13.16 -6.21 -5.99
CA ALA A 259 13.24 -5.18 -4.96
C ALA A 259 11.86 -4.88 -4.32
N ALA A 260 10.79 -4.83 -5.11
CA ALA A 260 9.43 -4.67 -4.59
C ALA A 260 8.94 -5.91 -3.84
N GLY A 261 9.15 -7.10 -4.42
CA GLY A 261 8.66 -8.37 -3.87
C GLY A 261 9.33 -8.78 -2.56
N ILE A 262 10.62 -8.52 -2.40
CA ILE A 262 11.37 -8.89 -1.20
C ILE A 262 10.85 -8.17 0.07
N ASN A 263 10.17 -7.05 -0.08
CA ASN A 263 9.50 -6.34 1.02
C ASN A 263 8.48 -7.23 1.76
N MET A 264 7.84 -8.14 1.04
CA MET A 264 6.90 -9.12 1.62
C MET A 264 7.55 -9.98 2.70
N LEU A 265 8.84 -10.35 2.52
CA LEU A 265 9.56 -11.17 3.50
C LEU A 265 9.70 -10.45 4.83
N GLY A 266 10.02 -9.15 4.82
CA GLY A 266 10.05 -8.31 6.01
C GLY A 266 8.69 -8.21 6.70
N ASN A 267 7.63 -8.02 5.93
CA ASN A 267 6.25 -7.99 6.46
C ASN A 267 5.89 -9.29 7.21
N ILE A 268 6.19 -10.43 6.61
CA ILE A 268 5.91 -11.75 7.21
C ILE A 268 6.82 -11.99 8.44
N ALA A 269 8.09 -11.63 8.32
CA ALA A 269 9.07 -11.79 9.40
C ALA A 269 8.68 -10.96 10.63
N ALA A 270 8.14 -9.75 10.45
CA ALA A 270 7.72 -8.89 11.55
C ALA A 270 6.75 -9.59 12.51
N GLY A 271 5.71 -10.22 11.99
CA GLY A 271 4.72 -10.95 12.81
C GLY A 271 5.35 -12.11 13.59
N ARG A 272 6.27 -12.86 12.96
CA ARG A 272 7.01 -13.95 13.61
C ARG A 272 7.96 -13.44 14.68
N CYS A 273 8.71 -12.38 14.42
CA CYS A 273 9.63 -11.80 15.40
C CYS A 273 8.88 -11.28 16.64
N VAL A 274 7.71 -10.63 16.45
CA VAL A 274 6.87 -10.20 17.58
C VAL A 274 6.37 -11.41 18.39
N SER A 275 5.94 -12.48 17.72
CA SER A 275 5.49 -13.72 18.43
C SER A 275 6.62 -14.43 19.18
N LEU A 276 7.87 -14.24 18.75
CA LEU A 276 9.08 -14.73 19.44
C LEU A 276 9.56 -13.77 20.56
N GLY A 277 8.80 -12.71 20.86
CA GLY A 277 9.10 -11.79 21.95
C GLY A 277 10.03 -10.63 21.58
N VAL A 278 10.37 -10.43 20.30
CA VAL A 278 11.15 -9.27 19.88
C VAL A 278 10.33 -8.00 20.09
N ARG A 279 10.94 -6.99 20.71
CA ARG A 279 10.28 -5.72 21.00
C ARG A 279 9.93 -4.99 19.70
N PRO A 280 8.67 -4.55 19.52
CA PRO A 280 8.23 -3.87 18.28
C PRO A 280 9.09 -2.66 17.89
N GLY A 281 9.54 -1.86 18.88
CA GLY A 281 10.41 -0.72 18.63
C GLY A 281 11.77 -1.09 18.03
N VAL A 282 12.30 -2.27 18.37
CA VAL A 282 13.56 -2.77 17.76
C VAL A 282 13.34 -3.10 16.29
N LEU A 283 12.23 -3.75 15.94
CA LEU A 283 11.90 -4.08 14.55
C LEU A 283 11.72 -2.82 13.71
N LEU A 284 11.01 -1.81 14.24
CA LEU A 284 10.86 -0.51 13.58
C LEU A 284 12.21 0.19 13.40
N ALA A 285 13.03 0.24 14.44
CA ALA A 285 14.37 0.87 14.38
C ALA A 285 15.27 0.16 13.36
N THR A 286 15.27 -1.18 13.34
CA THR A 286 16.01 -1.97 12.34
C THR A 286 15.54 -1.65 10.93
N GLY A 287 14.24 -1.59 10.71
CA GLY A 287 13.67 -1.23 9.40
C GLY A 287 14.08 0.16 8.94
N TYR A 288 13.94 1.19 9.78
CA TYR A 288 14.32 2.56 9.40
C TYR A 288 15.82 2.74 9.25
N ALA A 289 16.65 2.11 10.11
CA ALA A 289 18.10 2.15 9.96
C ALA A 289 18.54 1.50 8.65
N ALA A 290 17.97 0.33 8.31
CA ALA A 290 18.25 -0.33 7.04
C ALA A 290 17.80 0.49 5.84
N MET A 291 16.67 1.20 5.94
CA MET A 291 16.20 2.11 4.88
C MET A 291 17.15 3.32 4.73
N ALA A 292 17.64 3.91 5.81
CA ALA A 292 18.61 5.01 5.75
C ALA A 292 19.92 4.58 5.09
N VAL A 293 20.53 3.49 5.59
CA VAL A 293 21.80 2.96 5.07
C VAL A 293 21.63 2.46 3.64
N GLY A 294 20.55 1.72 3.36
CA GLY A 294 20.24 1.21 2.03
C GLY A 294 20.07 2.32 1.02
N ALA A 295 19.32 3.39 1.34
CA ALA A 295 19.14 4.53 0.46
C ALA A 295 20.48 5.27 0.22
N TRP A 296 21.25 5.52 1.26
CA TRP A 296 22.56 6.16 1.13
C TRP A 296 23.48 5.35 0.22
N LEU A 297 23.66 4.06 0.46
CA LEU A 297 24.51 3.20 -0.37
C LEU A 297 24.00 3.08 -1.81
N THR A 298 22.68 3.04 -2.03
CA THR A 298 22.09 2.98 -3.37
C THR A 298 22.48 4.17 -4.22
N PHE A 299 22.45 5.37 -3.65
CA PHE A 299 22.66 6.60 -4.40
C PHE A 299 24.08 7.17 -4.29
N ALA A 300 24.82 6.87 -3.21
CA ALA A 300 26.19 7.38 -2.99
C ALA A 300 27.29 6.46 -3.54
N ALA A 301 27.04 5.14 -3.64
CA ALA A 301 28.04 4.17 -4.11
C ALA A 301 28.16 4.12 -5.63
N VAL A 302 28.42 5.27 -6.25
CA VAL A 302 28.55 5.40 -7.71
C VAL A 302 29.70 4.50 -8.22
N GLY A 303 29.44 3.74 -9.29
CA GLY A 303 30.41 2.83 -9.88
C GLY A 303 30.44 1.40 -9.30
N HIS A 304 29.60 1.12 -8.28
CA HIS A 304 29.51 -0.21 -7.65
C HIS A 304 28.09 -0.82 -7.80
N PRO A 305 27.66 -1.26 -8.99
CA PRO A 305 26.27 -1.64 -9.25
C PRO A 305 25.77 -2.81 -8.37
N VAL A 306 26.65 -3.75 -8.04
CA VAL A 306 26.29 -4.89 -7.15
C VAL A 306 25.98 -4.38 -5.74
N LEU A 307 26.78 -3.47 -5.21
CA LEU A 307 26.57 -2.85 -3.90
C LEU A 307 25.31 -2.01 -3.89
N GLN A 308 25.08 -1.20 -4.94
CA GLN A 308 23.87 -0.39 -5.09
C GLN A 308 22.61 -1.28 -5.10
N TYR A 309 22.62 -2.37 -5.86
CA TYR A 309 21.49 -3.30 -5.91
C TYR A 309 21.27 -4.02 -4.58
N GLY A 310 22.33 -4.52 -3.95
CA GLY A 310 22.26 -5.12 -2.61
C GLY A 310 21.69 -4.14 -1.57
N ALA A 311 22.04 -2.86 -1.68
CA ALA A 311 21.52 -1.81 -0.82
C ALA A 311 20.01 -1.55 -1.04
N VAL A 312 19.51 -1.60 -2.29
CA VAL A 312 18.06 -1.54 -2.59
C VAL A 312 17.34 -2.74 -1.99
N LEU A 313 17.91 -3.94 -2.09
CA LEU A 313 17.32 -5.14 -1.49
C LEU A 313 17.27 -5.04 0.04
N LEU A 314 18.32 -4.51 0.68
CA LEU A 314 18.38 -4.24 2.11
C LEU A 314 17.29 -3.22 2.51
N PHE A 315 17.21 -2.10 1.79
CA PHE A 315 16.21 -1.05 1.98
C PHE A 315 14.78 -1.63 1.96
N SER A 316 14.46 -2.45 0.97
CA SER A 316 13.11 -2.97 0.79
C SER A 316 12.79 -4.14 1.73
N SER A 317 13.71 -5.10 1.90
CA SER A 317 13.46 -6.30 2.71
C SER A 317 13.30 -5.96 4.19
N LEU A 318 14.25 -5.25 4.78
CA LEU A 318 14.15 -4.84 6.19
C LEU A 318 13.14 -3.69 6.39
N GLY A 319 12.96 -2.83 5.39
CA GLY A 319 11.86 -1.85 5.39
C GLY A 319 10.51 -2.49 5.57
N GLY A 320 10.29 -3.69 5.03
CA GLY A 320 9.06 -4.48 5.20
C GLY A 320 8.74 -4.86 6.65
N LEU A 321 9.70 -4.84 7.58
CA LEU A 321 9.44 -5.03 9.01
C LEU A 321 8.51 -3.95 9.58
N ILE A 322 8.56 -2.74 9.01
CA ILE A 322 7.83 -1.58 9.53
C ILE A 322 6.31 -1.75 9.41
N PRO A 323 5.72 -1.96 8.20
CA PRO A 323 4.27 -2.11 8.10
C PRO A 323 3.75 -3.33 8.89
N GLY A 324 4.44 -4.47 8.83
CA GLY A 324 4.04 -5.66 9.58
C GLY A 324 3.99 -5.42 11.10
N THR A 325 4.94 -4.65 11.63
CA THR A 325 4.98 -4.28 13.05
C THR A 325 3.90 -3.25 13.40
N LEU A 326 3.72 -2.22 12.55
CA LEU A 326 2.77 -1.12 12.81
C LEU A 326 1.32 -1.60 12.84
N PHE A 327 0.92 -2.55 11.98
CA PHE A 327 -0.43 -3.13 12.04
C PHE A 327 -0.71 -3.82 13.38
N GLY A 328 0.27 -4.57 13.91
CA GLY A 328 0.18 -5.16 15.26
C GLY A 328 0.11 -4.11 16.36
N MET A 329 0.91 -3.05 16.25
CA MET A 329 0.93 -1.96 17.24
C MET A 329 -0.35 -1.13 17.20
N ALA A 330 -0.95 -0.91 16.03
CA ALA A 330 -2.18 -0.12 15.88
C ALA A 330 -3.34 -0.72 16.70
N VAL A 331 -3.44 -2.05 16.74
CA VAL A 331 -4.45 -2.75 17.56
C VAL A 331 -4.22 -2.50 19.05
N ASN A 332 -2.98 -2.49 19.51
CA ASN A 332 -2.63 -2.37 20.92
C ASN A 332 -2.57 -0.92 21.42
N LEU A 333 -2.32 0.03 20.54
CA LEU A 333 -2.24 1.48 20.84
C LEU A 333 -3.54 2.22 20.51
N ALA A 334 -4.57 1.52 20.02
CA ALA A 334 -5.92 2.06 19.94
C ALA A 334 -6.43 2.41 21.36
N PRO A 335 -7.16 3.52 21.53
CA PRO A 335 -7.69 3.94 22.83
C PRO A 335 -8.54 2.86 23.52
N ASP A 336 -9.35 2.15 22.75
CA ASP A 336 -10.19 1.04 23.20
C ASP A 336 -10.47 0.06 22.04
N SER A 337 -11.10 -1.09 22.34
CA SER A 337 -11.41 -2.11 21.34
C SER A 337 -12.35 -1.62 20.22
N SER A 338 -13.22 -0.64 20.52
CA SER A 338 -14.17 -0.09 19.54
C SER A 338 -13.52 0.89 18.55
N THR A 339 -12.31 1.40 18.86
CA THR A 339 -11.56 2.39 18.06
C THR A 339 -10.41 1.77 17.24
N VAL A 340 -10.23 0.44 17.29
CA VAL A 340 -9.17 -0.24 16.51
C VAL A 340 -9.32 0.04 15.02
N SER A 341 -10.53 -0.06 14.47
CA SER A 341 -10.79 0.18 13.05
C SER A 341 -10.49 1.61 12.62
N THR A 342 -10.85 2.61 13.45
CA THR A 342 -10.55 4.02 13.19
C THR A 342 -9.06 4.31 13.31
N THR A 343 -8.34 3.67 14.24
CA THR A 343 -6.88 3.77 14.37
C THR A 343 -6.16 3.23 13.14
N VAL A 344 -6.56 2.05 12.66
CA VAL A 344 -6.01 1.47 11.43
C VAL A 344 -6.36 2.31 10.21
N GLY A 345 -7.59 2.82 10.12
CA GLY A 345 -8.02 3.73 9.06
C GLY A 345 -7.19 5.02 9.03
N TRP A 346 -6.96 5.62 10.20
CA TRP A 346 -6.10 6.81 10.33
C TRP A 346 -4.66 6.53 9.90
N MET A 347 -4.09 5.42 10.34
CA MET A 347 -2.77 4.96 9.93
C MET A 347 -2.68 4.77 8.41
N GLN A 348 -3.68 4.15 7.78
CA GLN A 348 -3.74 3.95 6.33
C GLN A 348 -3.89 5.26 5.56
N GLN A 349 -4.65 6.21 6.08
CA GLN A 349 -4.81 7.53 5.48
C GLN A 349 -3.48 8.28 5.44
N PHE A 350 -2.69 8.21 6.52
CA PHE A 350 -1.34 8.78 6.58
C PHE A 350 -0.34 8.03 5.68
N SER A 351 -0.47 6.72 5.55
CA SER A 351 0.28 5.94 4.56
C SER A 351 0.02 6.46 3.14
N SER A 352 -1.25 6.67 2.79
CA SER A 352 -1.63 7.24 1.49
C SER A 352 -1.11 8.67 1.30
N LEU A 353 -1.11 9.50 2.35
CA LEU A 353 -0.50 10.84 2.33
C LEU A 353 1.01 10.74 2.04
N GLY A 354 1.73 9.83 2.68
CA GLY A 354 3.15 9.59 2.43
C GLY A 354 3.40 9.18 0.97
N GLN A 355 2.65 8.21 0.48
CA GLN A 355 2.75 7.72 -0.90
C GLN A 355 2.35 8.79 -1.93
N PHE A 356 1.48 9.73 -1.55
CA PHE A 356 1.11 10.86 -2.42
C PHE A 356 2.23 11.90 -2.50
N LEU A 357 2.87 12.25 -1.39
CA LEU A 357 3.89 13.28 -1.33
C LEU A 357 5.29 12.79 -1.72
N GLY A 358 5.62 11.52 -1.43
CA GLY A 358 6.97 10.98 -1.60
C GLY A 358 7.51 11.05 -3.03
N PRO A 359 6.85 10.44 -4.04
CA PRO A 359 7.37 10.41 -5.39
C PRO A 359 7.55 11.80 -6.03
N PRO A 360 6.59 12.75 -5.97
CA PRO A 360 6.80 14.09 -6.50
C PRO A 360 7.93 14.84 -5.80
N LEU A 361 8.07 14.68 -4.48
CA LEU A 361 9.14 15.32 -3.72
C LEU A 361 10.52 14.83 -4.17
N VAL A 362 10.69 13.49 -4.27
CA VAL A 362 11.96 12.89 -4.70
C VAL A 362 12.27 13.25 -6.15
N ALA A 363 11.26 13.26 -7.02
CA ALA A 363 11.41 13.71 -8.41
C ALA A 363 11.85 15.19 -8.51
N TRP A 364 11.24 16.04 -7.70
CA TRP A 364 11.60 17.47 -7.64
C TRP A 364 13.04 17.66 -7.16
N VAL A 365 13.46 16.95 -6.09
CA VAL A 365 14.86 17.00 -5.61
C VAL A 365 15.81 16.52 -6.69
N ALA A 366 15.50 15.44 -7.41
CA ALA A 366 16.33 14.94 -8.49
C ALA A 366 16.50 15.97 -9.64
N VAL A 367 15.43 16.72 -9.97
CA VAL A 367 15.48 17.79 -10.97
C VAL A 367 16.34 18.96 -10.49
N VAL A 368 16.11 19.44 -9.27
CA VAL A 368 16.82 20.61 -8.73
C VAL A 368 18.32 20.33 -8.52
N MET A 369 18.65 19.11 -8.10
CA MET A 369 20.03 18.69 -7.83
C MET A 369 20.76 18.11 -9.05
N GLY A 370 20.08 18.05 -10.21
CA GLY A 370 20.67 17.55 -11.45
C GLY A 370 20.88 16.04 -11.52
N GLY A 371 20.21 15.27 -10.68
CA GLY A 371 20.28 13.78 -10.70
C GLY A 371 19.80 13.11 -9.43
N TRP A 372 19.86 11.78 -9.43
CA TRP A 372 19.37 10.94 -8.33
C TRP A 372 20.31 10.87 -7.13
N GLN A 373 21.59 11.25 -7.28
CA GLN A 373 22.66 11.02 -6.30
C GLN A 373 22.40 11.63 -4.92
N THR A 374 21.60 12.69 -4.85
CA THR A 374 21.28 13.39 -3.59
C THR A 374 19.90 13.03 -3.02
N THR A 375 19.11 12.23 -3.73
CA THR A 375 17.74 11.88 -3.30
C THR A 375 17.72 11.06 -2.00
N TRP A 376 18.83 10.41 -1.66
CA TRP A 376 18.97 9.73 -0.37
C TRP A 376 18.80 10.67 0.84
N LEU A 377 19.02 11.98 0.68
CA LEU A 377 18.80 12.95 1.76
C LEU A 377 17.33 12.95 2.23
N VAL A 378 16.39 12.88 1.29
CA VAL A 378 14.95 12.82 1.61
C VAL A 378 14.61 11.53 2.36
N THR A 379 15.06 10.39 1.85
CA THR A 379 14.79 9.08 2.46
C THR A 379 15.48 8.92 3.80
N THR A 380 16.71 9.43 3.95
CA THR A 380 17.42 9.42 5.24
C THR A 380 16.73 10.35 6.25
N ALA A 381 16.31 11.54 5.86
CA ALA A 381 15.55 12.43 6.75
C ALA A 381 14.25 11.75 7.24
N CYS A 382 13.49 11.13 6.32
CA CYS A 382 12.32 10.32 6.70
C CYS A 382 12.69 9.19 7.66
N SER A 383 13.80 8.48 7.42
CA SER A 383 14.24 7.38 8.27
C SER A 383 14.70 7.85 9.66
N LEU A 384 15.33 8.99 9.76
CA LEU A 384 15.72 9.59 11.07
C LEU A 384 14.46 9.96 11.88
N VAL A 385 13.46 10.56 11.24
CA VAL A 385 12.15 10.79 11.88
C VAL A 385 11.53 9.46 12.28
N GLY A 386 11.61 8.43 11.42
CA GLY A 386 11.13 7.08 11.70
C GLY A 386 11.81 6.43 12.93
N LEU A 387 13.11 6.64 13.12
CA LEU A 387 13.86 6.15 14.30
C LEU A 387 13.37 6.82 15.59
N LEU A 388 13.13 8.14 15.56
CA LEU A 388 12.53 8.86 16.70
C LEU A 388 11.12 8.34 17.01
N LEU A 389 10.31 8.09 15.99
CA LEU A 389 8.98 7.53 16.15
C LEU A 389 9.03 6.08 16.67
N ALA A 390 9.99 5.26 16.23
CA ALA A 390 10.20 3.90 16.74
C ALA A 390 10.49 3.90 18.26
N TRP A 391 11.33 4.81 18.71
CA TRP A 391 11.60 4.99 20.13
C TRP A 391 10.35 5.42 20.92
N ARG A 392 9.61 6.43 20.44
CA ARG A 392 8.35 6.90 21.05
C ARG A 392 7.28 5.79 21.08
N LEU A 393 7.17 5.04 20.00
CA LEU A 393 6.25 3.91 19.89
C LEU A 393 6.61 2.79 20.88
N GLN A 394 7.90 2.50 21.08
CA GLN A 394 8.34 1.52 22.09
C GLN A 394 7.95 1.95 23.49
N LEU A 395 8.11 3.25 23.83
CA LEU A 395 7.71 3.77 25.13
C LEU A 395 6.17 3.66 25.33
N ALA A 396 5.39 4.03 24.31
CA ALA A 396 3.93 3.91 24.35
C ALA A 396 3.47 2.46 24.50
N TRP A 397 4.10 1.53 23.77
CA TRP A 397 3.85 0.09 23.87
C TRP A 397 4.13 -0.45 25.28
N SER A 398 5.26 -0.08 25.87
CA SER A 398 5.65 -0.54 27.20
C SER A 398 4.68 -0.04 28.28
N ARG A 399 4.22 1.21 28.18
CA ARG A 399 3.20 1.78 29.09
C ARG A 399 1.85 1.05 28.95
N ALA A 400 1.40 0.80 27.71
CA ALA A 400 0.16 0.08 27.47
C ALA A 400 0.22 -1.37 28.01
N ALA A 401 1.37 -2.03 27.92
CA ALA A 401 1.58 -3.37 28.45
C ALA A 401 1.57 -3.40 30.00
N GLN A 402 2.12 -2.37 30.66
CA GLN A 402 2.07 -2.24 32.11
C GLN A 402 0.65 -2.03 32.63
N ASN A 403 -0.13 -1.17 31.97
CA ASN A 403 -1.52 -0.88 32.38
C ASN A 403 -2.48 -2.07 32.21
N ARG A 404 -2.11 -3.10 31.45
CA ARG A 404 -2.91 -4.34 31.24
C ARG A 404 -2.56 -5.45 32.22
N ARG A 405 -1.49 -5.33 33.02
CA ARG A 405 -1.20 -6.30 34.09
C ARG A 405 -2.18 -6.09 35.23
N PRO A 406 -2.84 -7.16 35.72
CA PRO A 406 -3.64 -7.03 36.94
C PRO A 406 -2.75 -6.52 38.07
N PRO A 407 -3.31 -5.74 39.02
CA PRO A 407 -2.57 -5.33 40.22
C PRO A 407 -2.00 -6.60 40.88
N ALA A 408 -0.72 -6.55 41.24
CA ALA A 408 -0.12 -7.62 42.02
C ALA A 408 -0.94 -7.80 43.30
N VAL A 409 -1.54 -8.97 43.47
CA VAL A 409 -2.30 -9.36 44.66
C VAL A 409 -1.35 -9.69 45.79
#